data_4d752f47b7772bb3f1af83e362cf19e8
#
_entry.id   4d752f47b7772bb3f1af83e362cf19e8
#
_cell.length_a   1.000
_cell.length_b   1.000
_cell.length_c   1.000
_cell.angle_alpha   90.00
_cell.angle_beta   90.00
_cell.angle_gamma   90.00
#
_symmetry.space_group_name_H-M   'P 1'
#
loop_
_entity.id
_entity.type
_entity.pdbx_description
1 polymer ?
#
loop_
_entity_poly.entity_id
_entity_poly.type
_entity_poly.pdbx_seq_one_letter_code
_entity_poly.pdbx_strand_id
1 'polypeptide(L)'
;YSALSMKRSNNLLTKSLQRLSSGKRIVSPSDDAGGLAVGMKLQSSLKRSAASRLNTQNGVSFLQMQDGVLKVAGEILDRMAELKSFWNDISKSDDDRQTYNHEFNELQKELATLQGQKFNGVSLFAMVEPDNNPLKIITSDDGLGEKIELARTGLFENLKSKFGADSV
;
A
#
# COMPACT_ATOMS: atom_id res chain seq x y z
N TYR A 1 -4.72 68.45 -0.41
CA TYR A 1 -3.60 67.58 -0.79
C TYR A 1 -3.13 66.73 0.41
N SER A 2 -3.02 67.24 1.63
CA SER A 2 -2.57 66.54 2.85
C SER A 2 -3.43 65.28 3.20
N ALA A 3 -4.73 65.36 3.09
CA ALA A 3 -5.64 64.24 3.40
C ALA A 3 -5.44 63.03 2.43
N LEU A 4 -5.18 63.31 1.16
CA LEU A 4 -4.90 62.28 0.15
C LEU A 4 -3.56 61.58 0.40
N SER A 5 -2.53 62.35 0.78
CA SER A 5 -1.20 61.82 1.14
C SER A 5 -1.29 60.95 2.40
N MET A 6 -2.02 61.37 3.41
CA MET A 6 -2.23 60.59 4.63
C MET A 6 -2.98 59.30 4.40
N LYS A 7 -4.03 59.32 3.58
CA LYS A 7 -4.77 58.11 3.17
C LYS A 7 -3.87 57.12 2.42
N ARG A 8 -2.99 57.62 1.52
CA ARG A 8 -2.06 56.80 0.77
C ARG A 8 -1.01 56.16 1.68
N SER A 9 -0.46 56.91 2.65
CA SER A 9 0.47 56.40 3.65
C SER A 9 -0.15 55.35 4.54
N ASN A 10 -1.37 55.54 5.03
CA ASN A 10 -2.07 54.54 5.82
C ASN A 10 -2.33 53.26 5.04
N ASN A 11 -2.73 53.34 3.78
CA ASN A 11 -2.89 52.14 2.94
C ASN A 11 -1.59 51.37 2.73
N LEU A 12 -0.47 52.07 2.49
CA LEU A 12 0.84 51.46 2.36
C LEU A 12 1.28 50.80 3.67
N LEU A 13 1.05 51.46 4.80
CA LEU A 13 1.37 50.90 6.14
C LEU A 13 0.56 49.63 6.41
N THR A 14 -0.75 49.67 6.19
CA THR A 14 -1.65 48.53 6.34
C THR A 14 -1.20 47.34 5.49
N LYS A 15 -0.86 47.60 4.22
CA LYS A 15 -0.36 46.58 3.29
C LYS A 15 0.99 45.99 3.76
N SER A 16 1.90 46.84 4.27
CA SER A 16 3.19 46.39 4.81
C SER A 16 3.01 45.53 6.06
N LEU A 17 2.11 45.92 6.96
CA LEU A 17 1.77 45.14 8.16
C LEU A 17 1.14 43.79 7.80
N GLN A 18 0.25 43.74 6.82
CA GLN A 18 -0.35 42.49 6.34
C GLN A 18 0.72 41.55 5.77
N ARG A 19 1.67 42.06 4.98
CA ARG A 19 2.77 41.27 4.44
C ARG A 19 3.72 40.76 5.52
N LEU A 20 4.03 41.60 6.52
CA LEU A 20 4.86 41.24 7.65
C LEU A 20 4.19 40.17 8.51
N SER A 21 2.92 40.35 8.82
CA SER A 21 2.14 39.42 9.63
C SER A 21 1.93 38.05 8.94
N SER A 22 1.68 38.06 7.62
CA SER A 22 1.49 36.82 6.85
C SER A 22 2.79 36.12 6.44
N GLY A 23 3.92 36.82 6.48
CA GLY A 23 5.20 36.36 5.95
C GLY A 23 5.20 36.17 4.41
N LYS A 24 4.19 36.66 3.72
CA LYS A 24 4.02 36.51 2.28
C LYS A 24 4.09 37.85 1.55
N ARG A 25 4.77 37.86 0.42
CA ARG A 25 4.87 39.05 -0.44
C ARG A 25 3.53 39.42 -1.09
N ILE A 26 2.76 38.41 -1.51
CA ILE A 26 1.46 38.54 -2.15
C ILE A 26 0.41 38.08 -1.12
N VAL A 27 -0.42 39.00 -0.67
CA VAL A 27 -1.45 38.76 0.37
C VAL A 27 -2.85 38.77 -0.23
N SER A 28 -3.07 39.57 -1.27
CA SER A 28 -4.36 39.69 -1.94
C SER A 28 -4.22 39.56 -3.47
N PRO A 29 -5.31 39.15 -4.17
CA PRO A 29 -5.34 39.12 -5.64
C PRO A 29 -5.02 40.46 -6.30
N SER A 30 -5.28 41.59 -5.61
CA SER A 30 -4.99 42.93 -6.09
C SER A 30 -3.47 43.26 -6.06
N ASP A 31 -2.66 42.49 -5.36
CA ASP A 31 -1.20 42.69 -5.32
C ASP A 31 -0.52 42.16 -6.58
N ASP A 32 -0.91 40.95 -6.97
CA ASP A 32 -0.41 40.23 -8.13
C ASP A 32 -1.30 39.00 -8.37
N ALA A 33 -2.33 39.15 -9.20
CA ALA A 33 -3.28 38.10 -9.50
C ALA A 33 -2.62 36.91 -10.23
N GLY A 34 -1.67 37.20 -11.14
CA GLY A 34 -0.94 36.16 -11.88
C GLY A 34 -0.01 35.36 -10.98
N GLY A 35 0.79 36.06 -10.19
CA GLY A 35 1.70 35.41 -9.22
C GLY A 35 0.95 34.62 -8.15
N LEU A 36 -0.20 35.11 -7.69
CA LEU A 36 -1.05 34.38 -6.74
C LEU A 36 -1.61 33.09 -7.35
N ALA A 37 -2.12 33.16 -8.58
CA ALA A 37 -2.66 31.98 -9.28
C ALA A 37 -1.57 30.91 -9.49
N VAL A 38 -0.39 31.30 -9.93
CA VAL A 38 0.75 30.38 -10.08
C VAL A 38 1.16 29.80 -8.72
N GLY A 39 1.23 30.63 -7.68
CA GLY A 39 1.58 30.19 -6.33
C GLY A 39 0.58 29.15 -5.77
N MET A 40 -0.72 29.39 -5.96
CA MET A 40 -1.78 28.45 -5.57
C MET A 40 -1.72 27.14 -6.37
N LYS A 41 -1.44 27.19 -7.67
CA LYS A 41 -1.25 26.02 -8.53
C LYS A 41 -0.06 25.17 -8.05
N LEU A 42 1.07 25.82 -7.80
CA LEU A 42 2.28 25.13 -7.29
C LEU A 42 2.05 24.52 -5.91
N GLN A 43 1.37 25.24 -5.01
CA GLN A 43 1.06 24.72 -3.68
C GLN A 43 0.12 23.50 -3.75
N SER A 44 -0.85 23.52 -4.66
CA SER A 44 -1.74 22.38 -4.93
C SER A 44 -0.96 21.19 -5.48
N SER A 45 -0.05 21.44 -6.44
CA SER A 45 0.84 20.40 -7.00
C SER A 45 1.73 19.77 -5.93
N LEU A 46 2.35 20.58 -5.07
CA LEU A 46 3.14 20.08 -3.95
C LEU A 46 2.35 19.19 -2.99
N LYS A 47 1.11 19.57 -2.66
CA LYS A 47 0.25 18.76 -1.80
C LYS A 47 -0.11 17.42 -2.46
N ARG A 48 -0.43 17.43 -3.76
CA ARG A 48 -0.72 16.19 -4.51
C ARG A 48 0.51 15.30 -4.63
N SER A 49 1.67 15.88 -4.89
CA SER A 49 2.94 15.14 -4.93
C SER A 49 3.27 14.51 -3.58
N ALA A 50 3.05 15.22 -2.47
CA ALA A 50 3.22 14.68 -1.13
C ALA A 50 2.26 13.51 -0.85
N ALA A 51 0.99 13.63 -1.25
CA ALA A 51 0.01 12.55 -1.13
C ALA A 51 0.38 11.34 -2.00
N SER A 52 0.81 11.55 -3.23
CA SER A 52 1.29 10.50 -4.13
C SER A 52 2.47 9.74 -3.55
N ARG A 53 3.43 10.46 -2.93
CA ARG A 53 4.55 9.83 -2.22
C ARG A 53 4.08 8.95 -1.07
N LEU A 54 3.11 9.41 -0.26
CA LEU A 54 2.55 8.60 0.82
C LEU A 54 1.83 7.35 0.29
N ASN A 55 1.08 7.48 -0.80
CA ASN A 55 0.43 6.35 -1.45
C ASN A 55 1.46 5.32 -1.93
N THR A 56 2.55 5.77 -2.51
CA THR A 56 3.65 4.89 -2.95
C THR A 56 4.31 4.19 -1.75
N GLN A 57 4.56 4.89 -0.65
CA GLN A 57 5.09 4.28 0.58
C GLN A 57 4.16 3.20 1.15
N ASN A 58 2.85 3.46 1.16
CA ASN A 58 1.85 2.47 1.58
C ASN A 58 1.86 1.25 0.65
N GLY A 59 2.01 1.46 -0.66
CA GLY A 59 2.15 0.37 -1.63
C GLY A 59 3.40 -0.47 -1.39
N VAL A 60 4.53 0.16 -1.11
CA VAL A 60 5.77 -0.55 -0.74
C VAL A 60 5.58 -1.37 0.53
N SER A 61 4.95 -0.80 1.56
CA SER A 61 4.67 -1.51 2.82
C SER A 61 3.73 -2.70 2.60
N PHE A 62 2.74 -2.56 1.73
CA PHE A 62 1.86 -3.65 1.33
C PHE A 62 2.66 -4.80 0.67
N LEU A 63 3.54 -4.49 -0.28
CA LEU A 63 4.38 -5.48 -0.95
C LEU A 63 5.38 -6.14 -0.01
N GLN A 64 5.97 -5.39 0.92
CA GLN A 64 6.87 -5.95 1.94
C GLN A 64 6.15 -6.94 2.86
N MET A 65 4.92 -6.63 3.25
CA MET A 65 4.12 -7.56 4.05
C MET A 65 3.74 -8.80 3.23
N GLN A 66 3.39 -8.62 1.95
CA GLN A 66 3.11 -9.73 1.04
C GLN A 66 4.33 -10.64 0.87
N ASP A 67 5.53 -10.07 0.67
CA ASP A 67 6.79 -10.81 0.58
C ASP A 67 7.08 -11.59 1.87
N GLY A 68 6.86 -10.98 3.03
CA GLY A 68 7.01 -11.64 4.33
C GLY A 68 6.10 -12.86 4.49
N VAL A 69 4.82 -12.73 4.11
CA VAL A 69 3.86 -13.85 4.16
C VAL A 69 4.26 -14.95 3.16
N LEU A 70 4.74 -14.59 1.96
CA LEU A 70 5.20 -15.57 0.97
C LEU A 70 6.43 -16.34 1.44
N LYS A 71 7.35 -15.72 2.17
CA LYS A 71 8.51 -16.42 2.77
C LYS A 71 8.05 -17.45 3.79
N VAL A 72 7.16 -17.09 4.71
CA VAL A 72 6.61 -18.02 5.69
C VAL A 72 5.85 -19.17 4.99
N ALA A 73 5.07 -18.86 3.95
CA ALA A 73 4.40 -19.87 3.16
C ALA A 73 5.38 -20.83 2.48
N GLY A 74 6.53 -20.33 1.99
CA GLY A 74 7.61 -21.15 1.45
C GLY A 74 8.19 -22.11 2.49
N GLU A 75 8.51 -21.64 3.69
CA GLU A 75 9.02 -22.47 4.79
C GLU A 75 8.02 -23.58 5.18
N ILE A 76 6.73 -23.26 5.24
CA ILE A 76 5.67 -24.24 5.50
C ILE A 76 5.62 -25.30 4.39
N LEU A 77 5.67 -24.88 3.13
CA LEU A 77 5.65 -25.80 1.98
C LEU A 77 6.86 -26.72 1.95
N ASP A 78 8.05 -26.21 2.27
CA ASP A 78 9.27 -27.01 2.37
C ASP A 78 9.12 -28.07 3.47
N ARG A 79 8.59 -27.68 4.63
CA ARG A 79 8.33 -28.65 5.72
C ARG A 79 7.29 -29.69 5.34
N MET A 80 6.22 -29.30 4.66
CA MET A 80 5.21 -30.23 4.16
C MET A 80 5.80 -31.22 3.15
N ALA A 81 6.73 -30.79 2.30
CA ALA A 81 7.44 -31.64 1.35
C ALA A 81 8.34 -32.66 2.07
N GLU A 82 9.05 -32.25 3.13
CA GLU A 82 9.81 -33.17 3.98
C GLU A 82 8.92 -34.24 4.62
N LEU A 83 7.80 -33.82 5.23
CA LEU A 83 6.86 -34.74 5.87
C LEU A 83 6.30 -35.76 4.89
N LYS A 84 5.96 -35.32 3.67
CA LYS A 84 5.53 -36.20 2.59
C LYS A 84 6.63 -37.20 2.21
N SER A 85 7.87 -36.79 2.18
CA SER A 85 9.01 -37.68 1.93
C SER A 85 9.16 -38.74 3.03
N PHE A 86 9.06 -38.32 4.30
CA PHE A 86 9.12 -39.24 5.44
C PHE A 86 7.93 -40.20 5.48
N TRP A 87 6.75 -39.76 5.12
CA TRP A 87 5.57 -40.60 5.06
C TRP A 87 5.68 -41.72 4.01
N ASN A 88 6.35 -41.44 2.89
CA ASN A 88 6.61 -42.41 1.81
C ASN A 88 7.79 -43.38 2.13
N ASP A 89 8.50 -43.15 3.20
CA ASP A 89 9.64 -44.02 3.60
C ASP A 89 9.12 -45.37 4.09
N ILE A 90 9.52 -46.44 3.45
CA ILE A 90 9.15 -47.84 3.78
C ILE A 90 9.62 -48.29 5.14
N SER A 91 10.62 -47.62 5.73
CA SER A 91 11.19 -47.96 7.06
C SER A 91 10.37 -47.39 8.22
N LYS A 92 9.34 -46.58 7.97
CA LYS A 92 8.53 -45.90 8.99
C LYS A 92 7.36 -46.74 9.43
N SER A 93 7.09 -46.72 10.75
CA SER A 93 5.96 -47.41 11.36
C SER A 93 4.65 -46.64 11.04
N ASP A 94 3.50 -47.28 11.25
CA ASP A 94 2.21 -46.65 11.08
C ASP A 94 1.98 -45.51 12.10
N ASP A 95 2.52 -45.60 13.31
CA ASP A 95 2.45 -44.54 14.32
C ASP A 95 3.28 -43.31 13.90
N ASP A 96 4.46 -43.50 13.29
CA ASP A 96 5.27 -42.43 12.75
C ASP A 96 4.50 -41.70 11.62
N ARG A 97 3.88 -42.46 10.71
CA ARG A 97 3.11 -41.93 9.61
C ARG A 97 1.88 -41.11 10.09
N GLN A 98 1.20 -41.59 11.13
CA GLN A 98 0.10 -40.82 11.74
C GLN A 98 0.60 -39.49 12.31
N THR A 99 1.75 -39.50 12.97
CA THR A 99 2.37 -38.28 13.50
C THR A 99 2.72 -37.30 12.39
N TYR A 100 3.33 -37.76 11.29
CA TYR A 100 3.63 -36.92 10.13
C TYR A 100 2.36 -36.36 9.48
N ASN A 101 1.33 -37.17 9.37
CA ASN A 101 0.03 -36.74 8.82
C ASN A 101 -0.64 -35.68 9.71
N HIS A 102 -0.55 -35.82 11.03
CA HIS A 102 -1.08 -34.81 11.95
C HIS A 102 -0.37 -33.46 11.76
N GLU A 103 0.99 -33.47 11.76
CA GLU A 103 1.78 -32.26 11.52
C GLU A 103 1.48 -31.64 10.15
N PHE A 104 1.36 -32.44 9.12
CA PHE A 104 1.00 -31.98 7.77
C PHE A 104 -0.36 -31.28 7.74
N ASN A 105 -1.36 -31.80 8.41
CA ASN A 105 -2.70 -31.21 8.50
C ASN A 105 -2.68 -29.88 9.27
N GLU A 106 -1.85 -29.75 10.33
CA GLU A 106 -1.72 -28.48 11.05
C GLU A 106 -1.02 -27.42 10.17
N LEU A 107 0.01 -27.79 9.42
CA LEU A 107 0.67 -26.90 8.46
C LEU A 107 -0.27 -26.46 7.33
N GLN A 108 -1.16 -27.34 6.87
CA GLN A 108 -2.22 -26.95 5.91
C GLN A 108 -3.16 -25.88 6.47
N LYS A 109 -3.57 -26.02 7.73
CA LYS A 109 -4.42 -25.02 8.41
C LYS A 109 -3.69 -23.68 8.55
N GLU A 110 -2.40 -23.72 8.91
CA GLU A 110 -1.58 -22.54 9.02
C GLU A 110 -1.45 -21.83 7.65
N LEU A 111 -1.17 -22.58 6.59
CA LEU A 111 -1.12 -22.06 5.23
C LEU A 111 -2.45 -21.40 4.81
N ALA A 112 -3.58 -22.02 5.15
CA ALA A 112 -4.90 -21.44 4.88
C ALA A 112 -5.14 -20.13 5.66
N THR A 113 -4.59 -20.02 6.87
CA THR A 113 -4.66 -18.80 7.68
C THR A 113 -3.86 -17.65 7.04
N LEU A 114 -2.71 -17.95 6.43
CA LEU A 114 -1.90 -16.96 5.72
C LEU A 114 -2.65 -16.33 4.53
N GLN A 115 -3.49 -17.09 3.85
CA GLN A 115 -4.35 -16.58 2.77
C GLN A 115 -5.28 -15.45 3.24
N GLY A 116 -5.74 -15.51 4.49
CA GLY A 116 -6.64 -14.53 5.10
C GLY A 116 -5.96 -13.25 5.56
N GLN A 117 -4.64 -13.12 5.44
CA GLN A 117 -3.90 -11.96 5.91
C GLN A 117 -4.27 -10.67 5.18
N LYS A 118 -4.36 -9.58 5.95
CA LYS A 118 -4.80 -8.27 5.46
C LYS A 118 -3.85 -7.18 5.90
N PHE A 119 -3.64 -6.21 5.02
CA PHE A 119 -2.97 -4.95 5.33
C PHE A 119 -4.02 -3.82 5.36
N ASN A 120 -4.19 -3.15 6.48
CA ASN A 120 -5.22 -2.09 6.66
C ASN A 120 -6.65 -2.52 6.19
N GLY A 121 -7.03 -3.76 6.45
CA GLY A 121 -8.34 -4.29 6.02
C GLY A 121 -8.39 -4.76 4.56
N VAL A 122 -7.35 -4.54 3.77
CA VAL A 122 -7.23 -5.00 2.38
C VAL A 122 -6.52 -6.34 2.35
N SER A 123 -7.11 -7.36 1.71
CA SER A 123 -6.50 -8.69 1.58
C SER A 123 -5.21 -8.62 0.77
N LEU A 124 -4.16 -9.28 1.27
CA LEU A 124 -2.86 -9.36 0.61
C LEU A 124 -2.92 -10.22 -0.66
N PHE A 125 -3.75 -11.26 -0.66
CA PHE A 125 -3.88 -12.23 -1.74
C PHE A 125 -5.31 -12.24 -2.27
N ALA A 126 -5.47 -12.60 -3.54
CA ALA A 126 -6.79 -12.84 -4.11
C ALA A 126 -7.38 -14.14 -3.55
N MET A 127 -8.68 -14.13 -3.32
CA MET A 127 -9.41 -15.33 -2.88
C MET A 127 -9.73 -16.25 -4.06
N VAL A 128 -9.78 -15.70 -5.27
CA VAL A 128 -10.15 -16.40 -6.51
C VAL A 128 -9.28 -15.87 -7.64
N GLU A 129 -8.82 -16.73 -8.52
CA GLU A 129 -8.12 -16.39 -9.77
C GLU A 129 -9.11 -16.33 -10.96
N PRO A 130 -8.93 -15.40 -11.92
CA PRO A 130 -8.00 -14.25 -11.86
C PRO A 130 -8.49 -13.13 -10.93
N ASP A 131 -7.58 -12.41 -10.28
CA ASP A 131 -7.94 -11.20 -9.52
C ASP A 131 -8.38 -10.10 -10.49
N ASN A 132 -9.69 -9.95 -10.64
CA ASN A 132 -10.28 -8.93 -11.51
C ASN A 132 -10.26 -7.51 -10.88
N ASN A 133 -9.72 -7.36 -9.68
CA ASN A 133 -9.67 -6.09 -8.98
C ASN A 133 -8.27 -5.81 -8.39
N PRO A 134 -7.26 -5.54 -9.24
CA PRO A 134 -5.93 -5.19 -8.79
C PRO A 134 -5.97 -3.90 -7.95
N LEU A 135 -5.08 -3.78 -6.98
CA LEU A 135 -4.93 -2.55 -6.21
C LEU A 135 -4.25 -1.49 -7.06
N LYS A 136 -4.88 -0.31 -7.17
CA LYS A 136 -4.38 0.79 -7.99
C LYS A 136 -3.78 1.87 -7.11
N ILE A 137 -2.49 2.09 -7.22
CA ILE A 137 -1.78 3.18 -6.54
C ILE A 137 -1.66 4.36 -7.51
N ILE A 138 -2.23 5.50 -7.10
CA ILE A 138 -2.10 6.74 -7.87
C ILE A 138 -0.74 7.35 -7.54
N THR A 139 0.12 7.44 -8.55
CA THR A 139 1.49 7.96 -8.43
C THR A 139 1.67 9.30 -9.13
N SER A 140 0.69 9.74 -9.93
CA SER A 140 0.78 10.98 -10.67
C SER A 140 0.28 12.19 -9.87
N ASP A 141 0.87 13.36 -10.18
CA ASP A 141 0.53 14.65 -9.59
C ASP A 141 -0.84 15.19 -10.06
N ASP A 142 -1.26 14.85 -11.27
CA ASP A 142 -2.53 15.33 -11.86
C ASP A 142 -3.76 14.49 -11.46
N GLY A 143 -3.56 13.34 -10.80
CA GLY A 143 -4.63 12.42 -10.41
C GLY A 143 -5.24 11.64 -11.58
N LEU A 144 -4.83 11.92 -12.79
CA LEU A 144 -5.30 11.31 -14.05
C LEU A 144 -4.24 10.41 -14.68
N GLY A 145 -3.00 10.45 -14.18
CA GLY A 145 -1.85 9.77 -14.73
C GLY A 145 -1.73 8.29 -14.35
N GLU A 146 -0.57 7.76 -14.60
CA GLU A 146 -0.25 6.35 -14.43
C GLU A 146 -0.59 5.85 -13.03
N LYS A 147 -1.34 4.77 -13.01
CA LYS A 147 -1.65 3.98 -11.82
C LYS A 147 -0.75 2.75 -11.84
N ILE A 148 -0.03 2.52 -10.76
CA ILE A 148 0.65 1.25 -10.58
C ILE A 148 -0.40 0.25 -10.11
N GLU A 149 -0.59 -0.81 -10.88
CA GLU A 149 -1.47 -1.91 -10.51
C GLU A 149 -0.68 -2.98 -9.76
N LEU A 150 -1.09 -3.23 -8.52
CA LEU A 150 -0.55 -4.32 -7.72
C LEU A 150 -1.47 -5.53 -7.90
N ALA A 151 -0.95 -6.55 -8.58
CA ALA A 151 -1.64 -7.82 -8.71
C ALA A 151 -1.66 -8.55 -7.35
N ARG A 152 -2.81 -9.07 -6.98
CA ARG A 152 -2.97 -9.98 -5.84
C ARG A 152 -3.12 -11.39 -6.38
N THR A 153 -2.06 -12.15 -6.38
CA THR A 153 -2.05 -13.52 -6.93
C THR A 153 -2.85 -14.46 -6.03
N GLY A 154 -3.68 -15.30 -6.61
CA GLY A 154 -4.40 -16.39 -5.93
C GLY A 154 -3.53 -17.63 -5.70
N LEU A 155 -2.34 -17.42 -5.17
CA LEU A 155 -1.29 -18.42 -5.01
C LEU A 155 -1.76 -19.68 -4.25
N PHE A 156 -2.68 -19.47 -3.31
CA PHE A 156 -3.14 -20.53 -2.42
C PHE A 156 -4.24 -21.42 -3.03
N GLU A 157 -4.94 -20.97 -4.05
CA GLU A 157 -5.98 -21.78 -4.70
C GLU A 157 -5.36 -22.93 -5.51
N ASN A 158 -4.28 -22.66 -6.21
CA ASN A 158 -3.50 -23.66 -6.91
C ASN A 158 -2.82 -24.65 -5.93
N LEU A 159 -2.40 -24.20 -4.77
CA LEU A 159 -1.85 -25.06 -3.73
C LEU A 159 -2.93 -25.93 -3.09
N LYS A 160 -4.10 -25.37 -2.81
CA LYS A 160 -5.24 -26.12 -2.28
C LYS A 160 -5.71 -27.22 -3.23
N SER A 161 -5.70 -26.99 -4.53
CA SER A 161 -6.03 -28.01 -5.53
C SER A 161 -4.99 -29.11 -5.62
N LYS A 162 -3.70 -28.80 -5.40
CA LYS A 162 -2.59 -29.78 -5.45
C LYS A 162 -2.40 -30.57 -4.16
N PHE A 163 -2.70 -29.98 -3.02
CA PHE A 163 -2.48 -30.57 -1.69
C PHE A 163 -3.78 -30.90 -0.94
N GLY A 164 -4.92 -30.48 -1.44
CA GLY A 164 -6.23 -30.65 -0.76
C GLY A 164 -7.14 -31.74 -1.31
N ALA A 165 -6.79 -32.36 -2.44
CA ALA A 165 -7.67 -33.37 -3.06
C ALA A 165 -7.30 -34.82 -2.73
N ASP A 166 -6.09 -35.08 -2.27
CA ASP A 166 -5.61 -36.41 -1.91
C ASP A 166 -4.83 -36.36 -0.58
N SER A 167 -5.47 -35.88 0.47
CA SER A 167 -5.03 -36.24 1.82
C SER A 167 -5.36 -37.69 2.04
N VAL A 168 -4.37 -38.49 2.19
CA VAL A 168 -4.22 -39.88 2.57
C VAL A 168 -5.32 -40.39 3.51
#